data_ef26560f8814a0fd37e65fa1b56e79c6
#
_entry.id   ef26560f8814a0fd37e65fa1b56e79c6
#
_cell.length_a   1.000
_cell.length_b   1.000
_cell.length_c   1.000
_cell.angle_alpha   90.00
_cell.angle_beta   90.00
_cell.angle_gamma   90.00
#
_symmetry.space_group_name_H-M   'P 1'
#
loop_
_entity.id
_entity.type
_entity.pdbx_description
1 polymer ?
#
loop_
_entity_poly.entity_id
_entity_poly.type
_entity_poly.pdbx_seq_one_letter_code
_entity_poly.pdbx_strand_id
1 'polypeptide(L)'
;MKNVKLLLAGMAITMAACSPQKQAEEPTLKDVFKDKFLIGTAMNTWQVAGLDTAAQNVVKKHFSAIVAENCMKAEEIHPEKDRYNFAAADSLVAFGEANGITVTGHTLIWHSQCPRWFWFDENGELVSPEVLKEHMREHIHTVVGRYKGRI
;
A
#
# COMPACT_ATOMS: atom_id res chain seq x y z
N MET A 1 -41.74 -52.34 63.06
CA MET A 1 -41.95 -51.26 62.06
C MET A 1 -40.66 -50.47 62.02
N LYS A 2 -39.83 -50.66 61.00
CA LYS A 2 -38.49 -50.04 60.86
C LYS A 2 -38.56 -48.91 59.82
N ASN A 3 -38.28 -47.68 60.25
CA ASN A 3 -38.23 -46.49 59.37
C ASN A 3 -36.93 -46.48 58.63
N VAL A 4 -36.97 -46.60 57.26
CA VAL A 4 -35.87 -46.40 56.40
C VAL A 4 -35.87 -44.92 56.01
N LYS A 5 -34.85 -44.17 56.43
CA LYS A 5 -34.58 -42.81 55.99
C LYS A 5 -33.75 -42.87 54.72
N LEU A 6 -34.35 -42.43 53.59
CA LEU A 6 -33.69 -42.32 52.34
C LEU A 6 -32.88 -40.99 52.26
N LEU A 7 -31.56 -41.08 52.27
CA LEU A 7 -30.65 -39.94 52.05
C LEU A 7 -30.50 -39.74 50.50
N LEU A 8 -31.09 -38.66 50.01
CA LEU A 8 -30.81 -38.17 48.66
C LEU A 8 -29.51 -37.33 48.68
N ALA A 9 -28.42 -37.88 48.20
CA ALA A 9 -27.20 -37.13 47.95
C ALA A 9 -27.32 -36.36 46.64
N GLY A 10 -27.50 -35.06 46.70
CA GLY A 10 -27.52 -34.18 45.54
C GLY A 10 -26.11 -33.99 44.99
N MET A 11 -25.85 -34.51 43.79
CA MET A 11 -24.60 -34.34 43.06
C MET A 11 -24.67 -33.02 42.28
N ALA A 12 -24.04 -31.97 42.85
CA ALA A 12 -23.91 -30.67 42.15
C ALA A 12 -22.84 -30.80 41.06
N ILE A 13 -23.28 -30.85 39.80
CA ILE A 13 -22.41 -30.77 38.64
C ILE A 13 -22.03 -29.32 38.44
N THR A 14 -20.81 -28.93 38.86
CA THR A 14 -20.22 -27.64 38.50
C THR A 14 -19.81 -27.66 37.04
N MET A 15 -20.64 -27.07 36.16
CA MET A 15 -20.21 -26.75 34.79
C MET A 15 -19.16 -25.65 34.87
N ALA A 16 -17.89 -26.03 34.72
CA ALA A 16 -16.82 -25.10 34.45
C ALA A 16 -17.08 -24.47 33.06
N ALA A 17 -17.56 -23.24 33.02
CA ALA A 17 -17.69 -22.46 31.79
C ALA A 17 -16.27 -22.19 31.30
N CYS A 18 -15.83 -22.94 30.27
CA CYS A 18 -14.66 -22.57 29.47
C CYS A 18 -14.98 -21.27 28.75
N SER A 19 -14.63 -20.13 29.33
CA SER A 19 -14.58 -18.87 28.59
C SER A 19 -13.57 -19.04 27.46
N PRO A 20 -13.92 -18.71 26.20
CA PRO A 20 -12.95 -18.76 25.13
C PRO A 20 -11.81 -17.78 25.47
N GLN A 21 -10.64 -18.33 25.74
CA GLN A 21 -9.44 -17.55 25.96
C GLN A 21 -9.17 -16.77 24.69
N LYS A 22 -9.34 -15.44 24.72
CA LYS A 22 -9.06 -14.56 23.62
C LYS A 22 -7.59 -14.77 23.28
N GLN A 23 -7.32 -15.47 22.19
CA GLN A 23 -5.96 -15.71 21.71
C GLN A 23 -5.34 -14.32 21.48
N ALA A 24 -4.23 -14.02 22.15
CA ALA A 24 -3.55 -12.75 21.94
C ALA A 24 -3.18 -12.66 20.45
N GLU A 25 -3.63 -11.63 19.77
CA GLU A 25 -3.26 -11.41 18.38
C GLU A 25 -1.74 -11.28 18.28
N GLU A 26 -1.14 -12.05 17.38
CA GLU A 26 0.29 -11.93 17.13
C GLU A 26 0.60 -10.52 16.63
N PRO A 27 1.70 -9.89 17.14
CA PRO A 27 2.07 -8.54 16.74
C PRO A 27 2.36 -8.50 15.25
N THR A 28 1.93 -7.45 14.58
CA THR A 28 2.16 -7.25 13.15
C THR A 28 3.58 -6.73 12.90
N LEU A 29 4.07 -6.84 11.66
CA LEU A 29 5.41 -6.31 11.32
C LEU A 29 5.50 -4.81 11.63
N LYS A 30 4.49 -4.02 11.24
CA LYS A 30 4.48 -2.57 11.52
C LYS A 30 4.48 -2.25 13.03
N ASP A 31 3.87 -3.11 13.85
CA ASP A 31 3.87 -2.89 15.30
C ASP A 31 5.23 -3.20 15.93
N VAL A 32 5.87 -4.29 15.48
CA VAL A 32 7.20 -4.70 15.98
C VAL A 32 8.26 -3.65 15.66
N PHE A 33 8.17 -3.01 14.50
CA PHE A 33 9.19 -2.06 14.01
C PHE A 33 8.80 -0.59 14.12
N LYS A 34 7.62 -0.25 14.67
CA LYS A 34 7.06 1.11 14.69
C LYS A 34 8.01 2.21 15.17
N ASP A 35 8.87 1.89 16.13
CA ASP A 35 9.82 2.84 16.73
C ASP A 35 11.23 2.76 16.12
N LYS A 36 11.39 1.98 15.04
CA LYS A 36 12.68 1.74 14.38
C LYS A 36 12.69 2.27 12.95
N PHE A 37 11.77 1.80 12.12
CA PHE A 37 11.63 2.18 10.71
C PHE A 37 10.27 1.77 10.17
N LEU A 38 9.90 2.33 9.03
CA LEU A 38 8.70 1.90 8.31
C LEU A 38 8.96 0.57 7.58
N ILE A 39 8.06 -0.39 7.75
CA ILE A 39 8.04 -1.59 6.93
C ILE A 39 7.21 -1.28 5.69
N GLY A 40 7.80 -1.42 4.50
CA GLY A 40 7.16 -1.10 3.22
C GLY A 40 7.07 -2.28 2.27
N THR A 41 6.16 -2.17 1.30
CA THR A 41 6.03 -3.09 0.17
C THR A 41 5.65 -2.34 -1.10
N ALA A 42 5.98 -2.92 -2.27
CA ALA A 42 5.44 -2.45 -3.55
C ALA A 42 4.03 -2.99 -3.76
N MET A 43 3.18 -2.17 -4.40
CA MET A 43 1.84 -2.57 -4.82
C MET A 43 1.65 -2.35 -6.31
N ASN A 44 1.08 -3.33 -7.01
CA ASN A 44 0.68 -3.18 -8.39
C ASN A 44 -0.77 -2.65 -8.52
N THR A 45 -1.17 -2.29 -9.73
CA THR A 45 -2.48 -1.69 -9.99
C THR A 45 -3.66 -2.61 -9.64
N TRP A 46 -3.52 -3.94 -9.80
CA TRP A 46 -4.55 -4.92 -9.43
C TRP A 46 -4.81 -4.93 -7.92
N GLN A 47 -3.74 -4.91 -7.16
CA GLN A 47 -3.81 -4.85 -5.70
C GLN A 47 -4.43 -3.54 -5.22
N VAL A 48 -4.01 -2.42 -5.81
CA VAL A 48 -4.55 -1.09 -5.48
C VAL A 48 -6.04 -0.99 -5.85
N ALA A 49 -6.44 -1.53 -7.01
CA ALA A 49 -7.83 -1.54 -7.48
C ALA A 49 -8.75 -2.47 -6.67
N GLY A 50 -8.23 -3.23 -5.70
CA GLY A 50 -9.04 -4.13 -4.89
C GLY A 50 -9.37 -5.47 -5.56
N LEU A 51 -8.71 -5.79 -6.67
CA LEU A 51 -8.88 -7.06 -7.38
C LEU A 51 -8.11 -8.21 -6.72
N ASP A 52 -7.17 -7.89 -5.82
CA ASP A 52 -6.48 -8.82 -4.93
C ASP A 52 -6.70 -8.38 -3.48
N THR A 53 -7.84 -8.74 -2.93
CA THR A 53 -8.22 -8.39 -1.55
C THR A 53 -7.35 -9.10 -0.51
N ALA A 54 -6.82 -10.29 -0.82
CA ALA A 54 -5.92 -11.01 0.08
C ALA A 54 -4.61 -10.24 0.28
N ALA A 55 -3.99 -9.77 -0.81
CA ALA A 55 -2.81 -8.92 -0.74
C ALA A 55 -3.11 -7.60 0.00
N GLN A 56 -4.23 -6.93 -0.30
CA GLN A 56 -4.61 -5.71 0.43
C GLN A 56 -4.72 -5.95 1.95
N ASN A 57 -5.30 -7.07 2.39
CA ASN A 57 -5.44 -7.39 3.81
C ASN A 57 -4.06 -7.59 4.47
N VAL A 58 -3.13 -8.25 3.79
CA VAL A 58 -1.74 -8.41 4.25
C VAL A 58 -1.07 -7.04 4.37
N VAL A 59 -1.22 -6.19 3.34
CA VAL A 59 -0.64 -4.83 3.35
C VAL A 59 -1.18 -4.02 4.52
N LYS A 60 -2.50 -3.93 4.66
CA LYS A 60 -3.16 -3.19 5.76
C LYS A 60 -2.73 -3.69 7.14
N LYS A 61 -2.54 -5.00 7.28
CA LYS A 61 -2.18 -5.64 8.55
C LYS A 61 -0.72 -5.39 8.93
N HIS A 62 0.21 -5.53 7.98
CA HIS A 62 1.63 -5.67 8.28
C HIS A 62 2.50 -4.49 7.88
N PHE A 63 2.06 -3.62 6.96
CA PHE A 63 2.91 -2.58 6.38
C PHE A 63 2.50 -1.18 6.81
N SER A 64 3.49 -0.33 7.02
CA SER A 64 3.34 1.09 7.35
C SER A 64 3.74 2.02 6.21
N ALA A 65 4.31 1.46 5.13
CA ALA A 65 4.66 2.19 3.91
C ALA A 65 4.33 1.37 2.66
N ILE A 66 4.01 2.05 1.57
CA ILE A 66 3.82 1.45 0.24
C ILE A 66 4.51 2.28 -0.83
N VAL A 67 4.87 1.62 -1.93
CA VAL A 67 5.41 2.23 -3.14
C VAL A 67 4.72 1.63 -4.36
N ALA A 68 4.59 2.41 -5.43
CA ALA A 68 4.09 1.88 -6.69
C ALA A 68 5.09 0.90 -7.32
N GLU A 69 4.62 -0.27 -7.75
CA GLU A 69 5.45 -1.15 -8.58
C GLU A 69 5.77 -0.49 -9.94
N ASN A 70 4.76 0.06 -10.62
CA ASN A 70 4.91 0.69 -11.93
C ASN A 70 4.15 2.01 -12.09
N CYS A 71 2.95 2.16 -11.53
CA CYS A 71 2.01 3.21 -11.90
C CYS A 71 2.46 4.65 -11.58
N MET A 72 3.58 4.85 -10.91
CA MET A 72 4.20 6.16 -10.69
C MET A 72 5.45 6.41 -11.55
N LYS A 73 5.82 5.49 -12.42
CA LYS A 73 6.92 5.70 -13.36
C LYS A 73 6.52 6.64 -14.49
N ALA A 74 7.49 7.35 -15.06
CA ALA A 74 7.22 8.39 -16.06
C ALA A 74 6.47 7.84 -17.28
N GLU A 75 6.75 6.61 -17.73
CA GLU A 75 6.06 5.95 -18.84
C GLU A 75 4.56 5.79 -18.59
N GLU A 76 4.16 5.55 -17.33
CA GLU A 76 2.76 5.37 -16.93
C GLU A 76 2.05 6.70 -16.68
N ILE A 77 2.71 7.62 -15.97
CA ILE A 77 2.12 8.91 -15.59
C ILE A 77 2.11 9.91 -16.75
N HIS A 78 3.17 9.97 -17.56
CA HIS A 78 3.37 10.98 -18.60
C HIS A 78 3.77 10.34 -19.94
N PRO A 79 2.91 9.45 -20.49
CA PRO A 79 3.23 8.65 -21.67
C PRO A 79 3.45 9.45 -22.95
N GLU A 80 2.84 10.63 -23.06
CA GLU A 80 2.97 11.54 -24.18
C GLU A 80 3.23 12.97 -23.67
N LYS A 81 3.92 13.79 -24.44
CA LYS A 81 4.39 15.12 -24.02
C LYS A 81 3.32 16.01 -23.38
N ASP A 82 2.11 15.97 -23.92
CA ASP A 82 1.01 16.83 -23.45
C ASP A 82 -0.09 16.04 -22.71
N ARG A 83 0.19 14.78 -22.32
CA ARG A 83 -0.80 13.92 -21.70
C ARG A 83 -0.30 13.24 -20.42
N TYR A 84 -0.99 13.54 -19.34
CA TYR A 84 -0.78 12.89 -18.04
C TYR A 84 -1.89 11.86 -17.75
N ASN A 85 -1.50 10.74 -17.14
CA ASN A 85 -2.39 9.68 -16.67
C ASN A 85 -2.14 9.40 -15.19
N PHE A 86 -2.89 10.07 -14.34
CA PHE A 86 -2.74 9.96 -12.89
C PHE A 86 -3.64 8.93 -12.22
N ALA A 87 -4.59 8.33 -12.95
CA ALA A 87 -5.66 7.53 -12.33
C ALA A 87 -5.16 6.40 -11.41
N ALA A 88 -4.17 5.61 -11.86
CA ALA A 88 -3.62 4.53 -11.05
C ALA A 88 -2.75 5.04 -9.88
N ALA A 89 -1.98 6.10 -10.10
CA ALA A 89 -1.18 6.73 -9.07
C ALA A 89 -2.06 7.41 -8.00
N ASP A 90 -3.13 8.10 -8.41
CA ASP A 90 -4.12 8.68 -7.50
C ASP A 90 -4.77 7.60 -6.62
N SER A 91 -5.09 6.45 -7.21
CA SER A 91 -5.67 5.31 -6.47
C SER A 91 -4.71 4.77 -5.41
N LEU A 92 -3.41 4.67 -5.72
CA LEU A 92 -2.39 4.25 -4.75
C LEU A 92 -2.28 5.25 -3.59
N VAL A 93 -2.24 6.55 -3.89
CA VAL A 93 -2.16 7.59 -2.85
C VAL A 93 -3.41 7.57 -1.98
N ALA A 94 -4.60 7.50 -2.58
CA ALA A 94 -5.86 7.38 -1.86
C ALA A 94 -5.93 6.12 -0.98
N PHE A 95 -5.40 4.98 -1.46
CA PHE A 95 -5.30 3.76 -0.66
C PHE A 95 -4.40 3.96 0.58
N GLY A 96 -3.25 4.60 0.41
CA GLY A 96 -2.34 4.93 1.52
C GLY A 96 -3.03 5.84 2.56
N GLU A 97 -3.63 6.93 2.10
CA GLU A 97 -4.36 7.89 2.95
C GLU A 97 -5.51 7.21 3.72
N ALA A 98 -6.34 6.43 3.03
CA ALA A 98 -7.48 5.75 3.64
C ALA A 98 -7.09 4.71 4.71
N ASN A 99 -5.85 4.21 4.69
CA ASN A 99 -5.37 3.18 5.61
C ASN A 99 -4.27 3.67 6.56
N GLY A 100 -3.94 4.96 6.56
CA GLY A 100 -2.87 5.53 7.39
C GLY A 100 -1.49 4.96 7.05
N ILE A 101 -1.24 4.64 5.79
CA ILE A 101 -0.01 4.05 5.27
C ILE A 101 0.76 5.12 4.49
N THR A 102 2.03 5.32 4.81
CA THR A 102 2.91 6.27 4.10
C THR A 102 3.10 5.81 2.67
N VAL A 103 2.93 6.72 1.72
CA VAL A 103 3.21 6.47 0.30
C VAL A 103 4.56 7.04 -0.07
N THR A 104 5.40 6.25 -0.74
CA THR A 104 6.66 6.69 -1.33
C THR A 104 6.50 6.81 -2.83
N GLY A 105 6.81 7.97 -3.39
CA GLY A 105 6.83 8.19 -4.84
C GLY A 105 8.05 7.52 -5.49
N HIS A 106 7.80 6.66 -6.50
CA HIS A 106 8.85 5.99 -7.27
C HIS A 106 8.37 5.76 -8.70
N THR A 107 9.01 6.33 -9.67
CA THR A 107 10.17 7.22 -9.66
C THR A 107 9.96 8.36 -10.65
N LEU A 108 10.44 9.55 -10.33
CA LEU A 108 10.26 10.71 -11.20
C LEU A 108 10.95 10.52 -12.55
N ILE A 109 12.25 10.24 -12.53
CA ILE A 109 13.05 10.02 -13.75
C ILE A 109 13.93 8.80 -13.55
N TRP A 110 13.94 7.92 -14.55
CA TRP A 110 14.79 6.73 -14.58
C TRP A 110 15.22 6.43 -16.01
N HIS A 111 16.35 5.77 -16.20
CA HIS A 111 16.85 5.36 -17.53
C HIS A 111 15.99 4.29 -18.20
N SER A 112 15.11 3.63 -17.46
CA SER A 112 14.14 2.65 -17.91
C SER A 112 12.72 3.12 -17.59
N GLN A 113 11.72 2.62 -18.29
CA GLN A 113 10.31 2.96 -18.10
C GLN A 113 10.08 4.50 -18.08
N CYS A 114 10.77 5.18 -18.97
CA CYS A 114 10.60 6.60 -19.29
C CYS A 114 10.17 6.71 -20.74
N PRO A 115 9.14 7.49 -21.08
CA PRO A 115 8.60 7.52 -22.43
C PRO A 115 9.60 8.08 -23.44
N ARG A 116 9.52 7.57 -24.69
CA ARG A 116 10.47 7.89 -25.75
C ARG A 116 10.60 9.40 -26.00
N TRP A 117 9.50 10.14 -25.91
CA TRP A 117 9.48 11.58 -26.18
C TRP A 117 10.36 12.43 -25.24
N PHE A 118 10.76 11.88 -24.10
CA PHE A 118 11.73 12.56 -23.23
C PHE A 118 13.09 12.71 -23.91
N TRP A 119 13.49 11.67 -24.63
CA TRP A 119 14.84 11.47 -25.15
C TRP A 119 14.96 11.82 -26.64
N PHE A 120 13.87 11.69 -27.41
CA PHE A 120 13.89 11.79 -28.85
C PHE A 120 12.84 12.77 -29.35
N ASP A 121 13.19 13.52 -30.39
CA ASP A 121 12.28 14.37 -31.12
C ASP A 121 11.38 13.55 -32.10
N GLU A 122 10.54 14.25 -32.86
CA GLU A 122 9.65 13.67 -33.87
C GLU A 122 10.38 12.99 -35.06
N ASN A 123 11.64 13.36 -35.28
CA ASN A 123 12.50 12.74 -36.30
C ASN A 123 13.23 11.50 -35.76
N GLY A 124 13.13 11.24 -34.47
CA GLY A 124 13.83 10.14 -33.78
C GLY A 124 15.28 10.47 -33.41
N GLU A 125 15.67 11.73 -33.50
CA GLU A 125 16.98 12.21 -33.07
C GLU A 125 16.97 12.55 -31.57
N LEU A 126 18.12 12.38 -30.91
CA LEU A 126 18.24 12.76 -29.50
C LEU A 126 18.00 14.27 -29.33
N VAL A 127 17.14 14.63 -28.39
CA VAL A 127 16.95 16.02 -28.02
C VAL A 127 18.22 16.62 -27.40
N SER A 128 18.37 17.95 -27.47
CA SER A 128 19.50 18.60 -26.81
C SER A 128 19.41 18.47 -25.28
N PRO A 129 20.54 18.56 -24.55
CA PRO A 129 20.54 18.53 -23.09
C PRO A 129 19.63 19.59 -22.44
N GLU A 130 19.47 20.74 -23.07
CA GLU A 130 18.60 21.83 -22.61
C GLU A 130 17.14 21.46 -22.70
N VAL A 131 16.73 20.87 -23.85
CA VAL A 131 15.36 20.37 -24.07
C VAL A 131 15.06 19.23 -23.10
N LEU A 132 15.98 18.29 -22.92
CA LEU A 132 15.81 17.20 -21.96
C LEU A 132 15.60 17.71 -20.53
N LYS A 133 16.39 18.69 -20.09
CA LYS A 133 16.24 19.31 -18.76
C LYS A 133 14.86 19.97 -18.61
N GLU A 134 14.31 20.57 -19.66
CA GLU A 134 12.98 21.17 -19.63
C GLU A 134 11.89 20.09 -19.51
N HIS A 135 11.95 19.01 -20.29
CA HIS A 135 11.05 17.87 -20.16
C HIS A 135 11.04 17.29 -18.73
N MET A 136 12.24 17.11 -18.17
CA MET A 136 12.40 16.62 -16.79
C MET A 136 11.80 17.60 -15.77
N ARG A 137 12.07 18.90 -15.92
CA ARG A 137 11.56 19.94 -15.02
C ARG A 137 10.04 19.97 -15.02
N GLU A 138 9.43 19.99 -16.19
CA GLU A 138 7.97 20.01 -16.35
C GLU A 138 7.33 18.77 -15.67
N HIS A 139 7.86 17.58 -15.99
CA HIS A 139 7.39 16.34 -15.38
C HIS A 139 7.50 16.36 -13.86
N ILE A 140 8.66 16.71 -13.33
CA ILE A 140 8.90 16.74 -11.89
C ILE A 140 7.97 17.74 -11.20
N HIS A 141 7.86 18.96 -11.73
CA HIS A 141 6.99 19.99 -11.14
C HIS A 141 5.53 19.56 -11.13
N THR A 142 5.06 18.94 -12.22
CA THR A 142 3.67 18.49 -12.33
C THR A 142 3.38 17.34 -11.38
N VAL A 143 4.22 16.32 -11.35
CA VAL A 143 4.01 15.13 -10.50
C VAL A 143 4.17 15.48 -9.02
N VAL A 144 5.25 16.16 -8.66
CA VAL A 144 5.49 16.58 -7.26
C VAL A 144 4.43 17.57 -6.80
N GLY A 145 4.03 18.50 -7.66
CA GLY A 145 2.98 19.47 -7.36
C GLY A 145 1.64 18.81 -7.05
N ARG A 146 1.26 17.75 -7.81
CA ARG A 146 0.02 17.00 -7.59
C ARG A 146 -0.03 16.28 -6.24
N TYR A 147 1.09 15.74 -5.79
CA TYR A 147 1.14 14.91 -4.57
C TYR A 147 1.80 15.63 -3.39
N LYS A 148 2.06 16.91 -3.51
CA LYS A 148 2.70 17.71 -2.44
C LYS A 148 1.96 17.57 -1.11
N GLY A 149 2.67 17.09 -0.09
CA GLY A 149 2.14 16.88 1.27
C GLY A 149 1.28 15.63 1.43
N ARG A 150 1.19 14.78 0.40
CA ARG A 150 0.44 13.52 0.42
C ARG A 150 1.35 12.29 0.34
N ILE A 151 2.56 12.47 -0.18
CA ILE A 151 3.62 11.45 -0.31
C ILE A 151 4.97 12.04 0.08
#